data_c1143414692d26af4ded46c8c0ab5044
#
_entry.id   c1143414692d26af4ded46c8c0ab5044
#
_cell.length_a   1.000
_cell.length_b   1.000
_cell.length_c   1.000
_cell.angle_alpha   90.00
_cell.angle_beta   90.00
_cell.angle_gamma   90.00
#
_symmetry.space_group_name_H-M   'P 1'
#
loop_
_entity.id
_entity.type
_entity.pdbx_description
1 polymer ?
#
loop_
_entity_poly.entity_id
_entity_poly.type
_entity_poly.pdbx_seq_one_letter_code
_entity_poly.pdbx_strand_id
1 'polypeptide(L)'
;LDFYQVYTFNSIDIPEYYEKQLLNLLQCHYISNESITHNITSDELFSKFKGFSNSCYISVYHPKKIQLIESSQDEKNIQLNFSNNISGCITSKPIYFVFRPTLNDTYYEQMIIYFIDYLCIQREDDYKTISRKLLQTHEHNQRIYNPNIHVSIIKKEVELFDGVIPLVSYDTYTYTIPKIKPFNSSLKYYIEKINEENINLISDFFQNSLDNKTHNIYFDIIIFIELNNLLLLIKNNIYHIYCLKHKNNVFAIYFFKNMKNNYDNIEGNSIQLVSSIMKCKSPEVFYKGFINALSDLKKTYKDFKILLIDNIGHNTTILYNWSQYNKQTLCHQSAYYLLNYIYPNSPMFKERCFILF
;
A
#
# COMPACT_ATOMS: atom_id res chain seq x y z
N LEU A 1 -11.54 19.21 14.01
CA LEU A 1 -10.29 18.90 14.72
C LEU A 1 -10.60 18.49 16.14
N ASP A 2 -9.87 17.49 16.64
CA ASP A 2 -10.02 17.00 18.02
C ASP A 2 -8.65 16.74 18.66
N PHE A 3 -8.08 17.79 19.24
CA PHE A 3 -6.77 17.72 19.93
C PHE A 3 -6.82 17.11 21.32
N TYR A 4 -8.02 16.83 21.86
CA TYR A 4 -8.18 16.20 23.16
C TYR A 4 -8.18 14.68 23.11
N GLN A 5 -8.63 14.10 22.00
CA GLN A 5 -8.76 12.65 21.84
C GLN A 5 -7.79 12.08 20.80
N VAL A 6 -7.21 12.92 19.93
CA VAL A 6 -6.27 12.49 18.87
C VAL A 6 -4.88 13.02 19.16
N TYR A 7 -3.93 12.10 19.31
CA TYR A 7 -2.52 12.41 19.54
C TYR A 7 -1.72 11.97 18.31
N THR A 8 -0.87 12.87 17.80
CA THR A 8 -0.05 12.62 16.62
C THR A 8 1.42 12.58 17.00
N PHE A 9 2.10 11.53 16.58
CA PHE A 9 3.52 11.29 16.81
C PHE A 9 4.28 11.25 15.49
N ASN A 10 5.54 11.70 15.51
CA ASN A 10 6.49 11.23 14.53
C ASN A 10 6.70 9.72 14.75
N SER A 11 6.72 8.92 13.71
CA SER A 11 6.84 7.46 13.83
C SER A 11 8.13 6.98 14.51
N ILE A 12 9.16 7.83 14.54
CA ILE A 12 10.45 7.54 15.21
C ILE A 12 10.32 7.72 16.73
N ASP A 13 9.43 8.61 17.18
CA ASP A 13 9.31 9.04 18.57
C ASP A 13 8.06 8.47 19.26
N ILE A 14 7.39 7.49 18.63
CA ILE A 14 6.21 6.88 19.24
C ILE A 14 6.59 6.11 20.51
N PRO A 15 5.93 6.36 21.66
CA PRO A 15 6.21 5.63 22.88
C PRO A 15 5.90 4.12 22.74
N GLU A 16 6.74 3.25 23.32
CA GLU A 16 6.60 1.78 23.26
C GLU A 16 5.20 1.28 23.68
N TYR A 17 4.59 1.98 24.63
CA TYR A 17 3.22 1.70 25.07
C TYR A 17 2.21 1.80 23.92
N TYR A 18 2.33 2.81 23.06
CA TYR A 18 1.46 2.98 21.89
C TYR A 18 1.80 2.02 20.77
N GLU A 19 3.06 1.63 20.62
CA GLU A 19 3.46 0.63 19.63
C GLU A 19 2.72 -0.70 19.84
N LYS A 20 2.66 -1.17 21.08
CA LYS A 20 1.97 -2.42 21.45
C LYS A 20 0.47 -2.34 21.20
N GLN A 21 -0.14 -1.21 21.55
CA GLN A 21 -1.57 -1.01 21.36
C GLN A 21 -1.94 -0.87 19.87
N LEU A 22 -1.11 -0.14 19.11
CA LEU A 22 -1.28 0.00 17.65
C LEU A 22 -1.24 -1.36 16.97
N LEU A 23 -0.25 -2.19 17.31
CA LEU A 23 -0.12 -3.52 16.76
C LEU A 23 -1.37 -4.37 17.05
N ASN A 24 -1.82 -4.39 18.30
CA ASN A 24 -3.02 -5.13 18.70
C ASN A 24 -4.28 -4.62 17.99
N LEU A 25 -4.46 -3.31 17.90
CA LEU A 25 -5.60 -2.69 17.19
C LEU A 25 -5.63 -3.12 15.71
N LEU A 26 -4.48 -3.10 15.03
CA LEU A 26 -4.39 -3.48 13.63
C LEU A 26 -4.62 -4.99 13.43
N GLN A 27 -4.08 -5.84 14.28
CA GLN A 27 -4.29 -7.28 14.20
C GLN A 27 -5.76 -7.67 14.39
N CYS A 28 -6.48 -6.99 15.31
CA CYS A 28 -7.85 -7.33 15.67
C CYS A 28 -8.91 -6.65 14.79
N HIS A 29 -8.66 -5.42 14.33
CA HIS A 29 -9.73 -4.56 13.79
C HIS A 29 -9.45 -3.97 12.40
N TYR A 30 -8.22 -4.08 11.86
CA TYR A 30 -7.88 -3.46 10.56
C TYR A 30 -8.68 -4.03 9.39
N ILE A 31 -8.92 -5.34 9.40
CA ILE A 31 -9.77 -5.98 8.39
C ILE A 31 -11.17 -6.16 8.99
N SER A 32 -12.17 -5.59 8.32
CA SER A 32 -13.56 -5.65 8.78
C SER A 32 -14.18 -7.04 8.71
N ASN A 33 -13.63 -7.94 7.86
CA ASN A 33 -14.15 -9.30 7.70
C ASN A 33 -13.59 -10.21 8.81
N GLU A 34 -14.47 -10.78 9.62
CA GLU A 34 -14.10 -11.67 10.74
C GLU A 34 -13.41 -12.96 10.30
N SER A 35 -13.65 -13.42 9.06
CA SER A 35 -12.97 -14.59 8.50
C SER A 35 -11.55 -14.32 7.98
N ILE A 36 -11.03 -13.11 8.17
CA ILE A 36 -9.69 -12.73 7.74
C ILE A 36 -8.97 -12.07 8.92
N THR A 37 -7.80 -12.60 9.27
CA THR A 37 -6.93 -12.02 10.29
C THR A 37 -5.71 -11.35 9.68
N HIS A 38 -5.28 -10.22 10.24
CA HIS A 38 -4.09 -9.50 9.79
C HIS A 38 -2.91 -9.82 10.73
N ASN A 39 -2.00 -10.68 10.27
CA ASN A 39 -0.88 -11.20 11.07
C ASN A 39 0.42 -10.42 10.83
N ILE A 40 0.38 -9.11 11.06
CA ILE A 40 1.57 -8.27 10.99
C ILE A 40 2.34 -8.32 12.32
N THR A 41 3.67 -8.37 12.25
CA THR A 41 4.54 -8.25 13.42
C THR A 41 4.94 -6.79 13.65
N SER A 42 5.49 -6.48 14.84
CA SER A 42 5.99 -5.14 15.16
C SER A 42 7.06 -4.68 14.18
N ASP A 43 8.08 -5.51 13.92
CA ASP A 43 9.16 -5.18 12.99
C ASP A 43 8.65 -4.91 11.58
N GLU A 44 7.69 -5.70 11.11
CA GLU A 44 7.07 -5.51 9.80
C GLU A 44 6.24 -4.23 9.73
N LEU A 45 5.48 -3.92 10.76
CA LEU A 45 4.69 -2.70 10.84
C LEU A 45 5.60 -1.46 10.83
N PHE A 46 6.56 -1.39 11.73
CA PHE A 46 7.41 -0.21 11.88
C PHE A 46 8.46 -0.07 10.77
N SER A 47 8.81 -1.15 10.06
CA SER A 47 9.64 -1.04 8.84
C SER A 47 9.00 -0.21 7.74
N LYS A 48 7.66 -0.14 7.71
CA LYS A 48 6.90 0.67 6.74
C LYS A 48 7.06 2.18 6.93
N PHE A 49 7.60 2.60 8.07
CA PHE A 49 7.80 4.02 8.43
C PHE A 49 9.27 4.41 8.55
N LYS A 50 10.21 3.51 8.22
CA LYS A 50 11.66 3.74 8.28
C LYS A 50 12.26 3.92 6.89
N GLY A 51 13.42 4.58 6.81
CA GLY A 51 14.16 4.76 5.54
C GLY A 51 13.61 5.86 4.64
N PHE A 52 12.88 6.82 5.19
CA PHE A 52 12.41 8.03 4.50
C PHE A 52 13.25 9.25 4.89
N SER A 53 13.42 10.16 3.94
CA SER A 53 14.06 11.46 4.16
C SER A 53 13.14 12.47 4.87
N ASN A 54 11.84 12.29 4.75
CA ASN A 54 10.83 13.08 5.46
C ASN A 54 10.15 12.24 6.55
N SER A 55 9.63 12.90 7.58
CA SER A 55 8.97 12.24 8.71
C SER A 55 7.70 11.51 8.31
N CYS A 56 7.49 10.33 8.90
CA CYS A 56 6.22 9.63 8.88
C CYS A 56 5.45 9.95 10.16
N TYR A 57 4.11 9.96 10.09
CA TYR A 57 3.27 10.30 11.22
C TYR A 57 2.29 9.18 11.57
N ILE A 58 2.02 9.04 12.87
CA ILE A 58 1.05 8.11 13.42
C ILE A 58 0.14 8.89 14.36
N SER A 59 -1.17 8.84 14.13
CA SER A 59 -2.14 9.40 15.08
C SER A 59 -2.96 8.28 15.69
N VAL A 60 -3.22 8.43 16.99
CA VAL A 60 -4.03 7.49 17.77
C VAL A 60 -5.21 8.23 18.40
N TYR A 61 -6.34 7.54 18.51
CA TYR A 61 -7.56 8.06 19.12
C TYR A 61 -7.83 7.39 20.45
N HIS A 62 -8.09 8.20 21.48
CA HIS A 62 -8.49 7.78 22.82
C HIS A 62 -9.96 8.07 23.07
N PRO A 63 -10.80 7.06 23.31
CA PRO A 63 -12.18 7.29 23.68
C PRO A 63 -12.30 7.95 25.05
N LYS A 64 -13.23 8.90 25.19
CA LYS A 64 -13.57 9.47 26.50
C LYS A 64 -14.40 8.44 27.28
N LYS A 65 -13.93 7.98 28.42
CA LYS A 65 -14.76 7.27 29.39
C LYS A 65 -15.26 8.26 30.43
N ILE A 66 -16.57 8.48 30.46
CA ILE A 66 -17.23 9.19 31.53
C ILE A 66 -17.44 8.17 32.66
N GLN A 67 -16.65 8.24 33.73
CA GLN A 67 -16.95 7.51 34.96
C GLN A 67 -17.75 8.44 35.88
N LEU A 68 -19.00 8.09 36.10
CA LEU A 68 -19.78 8.68 37.17
C LEU A 68 -19.25 8.06 38.49
N ILE A 69 -18.47 8.81 39.22
CA ILE A 69 -18.12 8.42 40.58
C ILE A 69 -19.28 8.89 41.47
N GLU A 70 -20.11 7.96 41.90
CA GLU A 70 -21.06 8.21 42.97
C GLU A 70 -20.27 8.38 44.29
N SER A 71 -19.90 9.61 44.59
CA SER A 71 -19.50 9.94 45.97
C SER A 71 -20.75 10.09 46.79
N SER A 72 -20.88 9.28 47.84
CA SER A 72 -21.85 9.43 48.88
C SER A 72 -21.70 10.80 49.54
N GLN A 73 -22.60 11.71 49.23
CA GLN A 73 -22.91 13.03 49.75
C GLN A 73 -22.72 14.17 48.72
N ASP A 74 -23.82 14.52 48.11
CA ASP A 74 -24.22 15.84 47.59
C ASP A 74 -23.37 16.60 46.54
N GLU A 75 -22.27 16.12 46.06
CA GLU A 75 -21.61 16.71 44.87
C GLU A 75 -21.30 15.64 43.81
N LYS A 76 -22.00 15.72 42.67
CA LYS A 76 -21.68 14.92 41.47
C LYS A 76 -20.40 15.44 40.82
N ASN A 77 -19.26 14.94 41.25
CA ASN A 77 -17.99 15.19 40.57
C ASN A 77 -17.89 14.32 39.33
N ILE A 78 -18.00 14.92 38.14
CA ILE A 78 -17.75 14.28 36.86
C ILE A 78 -16.24 14.29 36.65
N GLN A 79 -15.56 13.18 36.91
CA GLN A 79 -14.17 12.99 36.47
C GLN A 79 -14.16 12.42 35.06
N LEU A 80 -13.60 13.18 34.14
CA LEU A 80 -13.28 12.71 32.77
C LEU A 80 -12.00 11.87 32.85
N ASN A 81 -12.14 10.55 32.92
CA ASN A 81 -11.02 9.65 32.77
C ASN A 81 -10.89 9.24 31.29
N PHE A 82 -9.73 9.49 30.69
CA PHE A 82 -9.41 8.95 29.39
C PHE A 82 -9.12 7.45 29.52
N SER A 83 -9.65 6.66 28.59
CA SER A 83 -9.24 5.26 28.49
C SER A 83 -7.73 5.22 28.20
N ASN A 84 -7.01 4.40 28.94
CA ASN A 84 -5.60 4.16 28.65
C ASN A 84 -5.39 3.42 27.31
N ASN A 85 -6.44 2.86 26.73
CA ASN A 85 -6.38 2.11 25.48
C ASN A 85 -6.82 2.96 24.30
N ILE A 86 -6.11 2.83 23.18
CA ILE A 86 -6.52 3.43 21.91
C ILE A 86 -7.66 2.63 21.30
N SER A 87 -8.60 3.32 20.64
CA SER A 87 -9.66 2.66 19.86
C SER A 87 -9.64 3.03 18.37
N GLY A 88 -8.68 3.85 17.96
CA GLY A 88 -8.48 4.16 16.54
C GLY A 88 -7.07 4.61 16.25
N CYS A 89 -6.67 4.46 14.99
CA CYS A 89 -5.39 4.96 14.49
C CYS A 89 -5.48 5.35 13.02
N ILE A 90 -4.52 6.15 12.58
CA ILE A 90 -4.25 6.51 11.20
C ILE A 90 -2.75 6.78 11.06
N THR A 91 -2.20 6.45 9.91
CA THR A 91 -0.77 6.66 9.65
C THR A 91 -0.55 7.36 8.34
N SER A 92 0.58 8.04 8.19
CA SER A 92 1.03 8.59 6.91
C SER A 92 2.53 8.45 6.71
N LYS A 93 2.93 8.26 5.46
CA LYS A 93 4.33 8.19 5.03
C LYS A 93 4.54 8.98 3.75
N PRO A 94 5.69 9.65 3.57
CA PRO A 94 5.98 10.41 2.36
C PRO A 94 6.23 9.46 1.18
N ILE A 95 5.74 9.84 0.02
CA ILE A 95 5.92 9.12 -1.23
C ILE A 95 6.15 10.10 -2.37
N TYR A 96 6.78 9.66 -3.45
CA TYR A 96 6.96 10.45 -4.65
C TYR A 96 5.74 10.31 -5.55
N PHE A 97 5.22 11.44 -5.99
CA PHE A 97 4.17 11.57 -6.99
C PHE A 97 4.73 12.27 -8.22
N VAL A 98 4.92 11.51 -9.29
CA VAL A 98 5.43 11.98 -10.57
C VAL A 98 4.30 11.91 -11.58
N PHE A 99 4.01 13.00 -12.25
CA PHE A 99 2.85 13.10 -13.12
C PHE A 99 3.11 14.05 -14.29
N ARG A 100 2.34 13.89 -15.36
CA ARG A 100 2.29 14.86 -16.46
C ARG A 100 1.30 15.96 -16.10
N PRO A 101 1.67 17.23 -16.16
CA PRO A 101 0.75 18.34 -15.87
C PRO A 101 -0.47 18.33 -16.78
N THR A 102 -0.26 18.07 -18.08
CA THR A 102 -1.31 17.77 -19.04
C THR A 102 -0.99 16.49 -19.81
N LEU A 103 -2.00 15.83 -20.40
CA LEU A 103 -1.79 14.58 -21.14
C LEU A 103 -0.95 14.79 -22.43
N ASN A 104 -0.82 16.02 -22.89
CA ASN A 104 -0.03 16.38 -24.06
C ASN A 104 1.42 16.74 -23.73
N ASP A 105 1.76 16.93 -22.45
CA ASP A 105 3.10 17.30 -22.05
C ASP A 105 4.08 16.13 -22.21
N THR A 106 5.29 16.45 -22.61
CA THR A 106 6.39 15.49 -22.78
C THR A 106 7.29 15.40 -21.55
N TYR A 107 7.08 16.27 -20.57
CA TYR A 107 7.82 16.33 -19.33
C TYR A 107 6.96 15.86 -18.14
N TYR A 108 7.63 15.50 -17.05
CA TYR A 108 7.01 15.14 -15.80
C TYR A 108 7.32 16.20 -14.74
N GLU A 109 6.33 16.47 -13.91
CA GLU A 109 6.51 17.14 -12.62
C GLU A 109 6.58 16.11 -11.50
N GLN A 110 7.28 16.48 -10.44
CA GLN A 110 7.43 15.64 -9.26
C GLN A 110 7.14 16.44 -8.01
N MET A 111 6.36 15.85 -7.12
CA MET A 111 6.17 16.35 -5.76
C MET A 111 6.25 15.21 -4.75
N ILE A 112 6.55 15.54 -3.50
CA ILE A 112 6.39 14.62 -2.38
C ILE A 112 4.98 14.82 -1.83
N ILE A 113 4.27 13.72 -1.61
CA ILE A 113 2.94 13.72 -1.00
C ILE A 113 2.91 12.70 0.14
N TYR A 114 1.91 12.77 1.03
CA TYR A 114 1.72 11.74 2.04
C TYR A 114 0.76 10.65 1.58
N PHE A 115 1.15 9.39 1.70
CA PHE A 115 0.24 8.27 1.61
C PHE A 115 -0.37 7.97 2.98
N ILE A 116 -1.69 8.13 3.08
CA ILE A 116 -2.46 7.80 4.28
C ILE A 116 -2.81 6.32 4.25
N ASP A 117 -2.42 5.61 5.31
CA ASP A 117 -2.63 4.17 5.47
C ASP A 117 -3.16 3.87 6.88
N TYR A 118 -3.57 2.63 7.13
CA TYR A 118 -3.99 2.16 8.45
C TYR A 118 -5.03 3.02 9.16
N LEU A 119 -6.02 3.56 8.41
CA LEU A 119 -7.20 4.11 9.07
C LEU A 119 -8.00 2.94 9.65
N CYS A 120 -7.78 2.68 10.94
CA CYS A 120 -8.35 1.58 11.68
C CYS A 120 -9.06 2.08 12.93
N ILE A 121 -10.26 1.56 13.19
CA ILE A 121 -11.08 1.90 14.34
C ILE A 121 -11.63 0.60 14.91
N GLN A 122 -11.72 0.52 16.23
CA GLN A 122 -12.30 -0.61 16.93
C GLN A 122 -13.74 -0.83 16.46
N ARG A 123 -14.13 -2.09 16.20
CA ARG A 123 -15.38 -2.42 15.48
C ARG A 123 -16.65 -1.98 16.20
N GLU A 124 -16.60 -1.92 17.54
CA GLU A 124 -17.72 -1.54 18.40
C GLU A 124 -17.92 -0.01 18.48
N ASP A 125 -16.98 0.77 17.96
CA ASP A 125 -17.00 2.23 18.02
C ASP A 125 -17.68 2.88 16.79
N ASP A 126 -18.10 4.14 16.93
CA ASP A 126 -18.66 4.94 15.84
C ASP A 126 -17.58 5.26 14.79
N TYR A 127 -17.45 4.36 13.81
CA TYR A 127 -16.46 4.48 12.72
C TYR A 127 -16.54 5.85 12.02
N LYS A 128 -17.75 6.33 11.70
CA LYS A 128 -17.94 7.55 10.89
C LYS A 128 -17.46 8.80 11.62
N THR A 129 -17.74 8.91 12.91
CA THR A 129 -17.33 10.06 13.72
C THR A 129 -15.84 10.01 14.02
N ILE A 130 -15.32 8.85 14.41
CA ILE A 130 -13.91 8.70 14.79
C ILE A 130 -12.98 8.81 13.58
N SER A 131 -13.31 8.19 12.44
CA SER A 131 -12.50 8.31 11.21
C SER A 131 -12.38 9.76 10.75
N ARG A 132 -13.46 10.53 10.83
CA ARG A 132 -13.44 11.96 10.48
C ARG A 132 -12.55 12.76 11.43
N LYS A 133 -12.64 12.52 12.75
CA LYS A 133 -11.78 13.19 13.74
C LYS A 133 -10.31 12.84 13.51
N LEU A 134 -10.00 11.55 13.34
CA LEU A 134 -8.65 11.08 13.07
C LEU A 134 -8.09 11.71 11.79
N LEU A 135 -8.80 11.60 10.67
CA LEU A 135 -8.34 12.11 9.39
C LEU A 135 -8.10 13.63 9.43
N GLN A 136 -9.06 14.40 9.94
CA GLN A 136 -8.95 15.86 9.97
C GLN A 136 -7.82 16.32 10.89
N THR A 137 -7.65 15.70 12.07
CA THR A 137 -6.62 16.11 13.03
C THR A 137 -5.24 15.65 12.58
N HIS A 138 -5.13 14.44 12.01
CA HIS A 138 -3.90 13.92 11.43
C HIS A 138 -3.38 14.80 10.29
N GLU A 139 -4.24 15.12 9.31
CA GLU A 139 -3.92 16.00 8.18
C GLU A 139 -3.49 17.40 8.64
N HIS A 140 -4.17 17.95 9.65
CA HIS A 140 -3.82 19.24 10.22
C HIS A 140 -2.43 19.22 10.86
N ASN A 141 -2.17 18.24 11.74
CA ASN A 141 -0.89 18.12 12.44
C ASN A 141 0.26 17.84 11.47
N GLN A 142 0.04 16.95 10.49
CA GLN A 142 1.01 16.65 9.43
C GLN A 142 1.47 17.92 8.71
N ARG A 143 0.54 18.82 8.34
CA ARG A 143 0.86 20.08 7.66
C ARG A 143 1.54 21.11 8.57
N ILE A 144 1.28 21.07 9.87
CA ILE A 144 1.99 21.91 10.84
C ILE A 144 3.43 21.42 11.02
N TYR A 145 3.62 20.10 11.18
CA TYR A 145 4.94 19.53 11.43
C TYR A 145 5.81 19.49 10.18
N ASN A 146 5.20 19.37 8.99
CA ASN A 146 5.90 19.42 7.71
C ASN A 146 5.15 20.31 6.71
N PRO A 147 5.36 21.63 6.77
CA PRO A 147 4.65 22.59 5.93
C PRO A 147 5.03 22.52 4.44
N ASN A 148 6.05 21.75 4.08
CA ASN A 148 6.45 21.59 2.67
C ASN A 148 5.64 20.52 1.92
N ILE A 149 4.89 19.67 2.63
CA ILE A 149 4.08 18.60 2.03
C ILE A 149 2.61 18.83 2.41
N HIS A 150 1.84 19.35 1.44
CA HIS A 150 0.44 19.73 1.66
C HIS A 150 -0.58 18.74 1.12
N VAL A 151 -0.15 17.86 0.21
CA VAL A 151 -1.01 16.92 -0.49
C VAL A 151 -0.91 15.56 0.15
N SER A 152 -2.04 14.89 0.28
CA SER A 152 -2.08 13.48 0.69
C SER A 152 -2.86 12.65 -0.32
N ILE A 153 -2.60 11.35 -0.33
CA ILE A 153 -3.35 10.36 -1.11
C ILE A 153 -3.83 9.26 -0.19
N ILE A 154 -5.06 8.83 -0.36
CA ILE A 154 -5.67 7.73 0.39
C ILE A 154 -6.21 6.67 -0.58
N LYS A 155 -6.04 5.40 -0.24
CA LYS A 155 -6.67 4.27 -0.92
C LYS A 155 -7.99 3.94 -0.24
N LYS A 156 -9.04 3.72 -1.03
CA LYS A 156 -10.33 3.22 -0.56
C LYS A 156 -10.67 1.94 -1.30
N GLU A 157 -11.15 0.95 -0.57
CA GLU A 157 -11.52 -0.36 -1.11
C GLU A 157 -12.97 -0.68 -0.77
N VAL A 158 -13.65 -1.41 -1.65
CA VAL A 158 -15.04 -1.88 -1.53
C VAL A 158 -16.05 -0.74 -1.62
N GLU A 159 -16.08 0.14 -0.63
CA GLU A 159 -16.97 1.31 -0.57
C GLU A 159 -16.20 2.57 -0.96
N LEU A 160 -16.40 3.05 -2.17
CA LEU A 160 -15.77 4.27 -2.66
C LEU A 160 -16.47 5.52 -2.08
N PHE A 161 -15.77 6.67 -2.13
CA PHE A 161 -16.39 7.94 -1.72
C PHE A 161 -17.40 8.42 -2.75
N ASP A 162 -18.63 8.69 -2.30
CA ASP A 162 -19.66 9.26 -3.14
C ASP A 162 -19.37 10.73 -3.49
N GLY A 163 -19.57 11.09 -4.75
CA GLY A 163 -19.44 12.47 -5.22
C GLY A 163 -18.02 13.02 -5.26
N VAL A 164 -16.99 12.21 -4.98
CA VAL A 164 -15.57 12.61 -5.07
C VAL A 164 -14.93 11.92 -6.27
N ILE A 165 -14.28 12.70 -7.13
CA ILE A 165 -13.58 12.18 -8.30
C ILE A 165 -12.28 11.51 -7.85
N PRO A 166 -12.06 10.20 -8.09
CA PRO A 166 -10.81 9.53 -7.77
C PRO A 166 -9.70 9.96 -8.73
N LEU A 167 -8.45 9.88 -8.28
CA LEU A 167 -7.29 9.96 -9.16
C LEU A 167 -7.31 8.82 -10.20
N VAL A 168 -7.55 7.62 -9.73
CA VAL A 168 -7.71 6.41 -10.53
C VAL A 168 -8.56 5.39 -9.76
N SER A 169 -9.39 4.64 -10.48
CA SER A 169 -10.13 3.49 -9.97
C SER A 169 -9.80 2.23 -10.76
N TYR A 170 -9.78 1.10 -10.07
CA TYR A 170 -9.46 -0.19 -10.66
C TYR A 170 -10.05 -1.32 -9.82
N ASP A 171 -10.02 -2.54 -10.35
CA ASP A 171 -10.49 -3.74 -9.66
C ASP A 171 -9.30 -4.55 -9.17
N THR A 172 -9.42 -5.11 -7.97
CA THR A 172 -8.51 -6.12 -7.44
C THR A 172 -9.16 -7.49 -7.55
N TYR A 173 -8.50 -8.42 -8.24
CA TYR A 173 -8.99 -9.77 -8.47
C TYR A 173 -8.26 -10.76 -7.57
N THR A 174 -9.02 -11.63 -6.93
CA THR A 174 -8.49 -12.66 -6.03
C THR A 174 -8.60 -14.04 -6.67
N TYR A 175 -7.55 -14.82 -6.56
CA TYR A 175 -7.43 -16.17 -7.09
C TYR A 175 -6.84 -17.11 -6.07
N THR A 176 -7.30 -18.36 -6.05
CA THR A 176 -6.53 -19.45 -5.42
C THR A 176 -5.35 -19.78 -6.32
N ILE A 177 -4.13 -19.83 -5.77
CA ILE A 177 -2.93 -20.14 -6.55
C ILE A 177 -2.93 -21.61 -6.95
N PRO A 178 -3.02 -21.95 -8.25
CA PRO A 178 -2.99 -23.33 -8.71
C PRO A 178 -1.58 -23.91 -8.58
N LYS A 179 -1.44 -25.19 -8.95
CA LYS A 179 -0.12 -25.81 -9.11
C LYS A 179 0.58 -25.20 -10.31
N ILE A 180 1.59 -24.36 -10.06
CA ILE A 180 2.31 -23.63 -11.11
C ILE A 180 3.47 -24.49 -11.63
N LYS A 181 3.53 -24.66 -12.95
CA LYS A 181 4.70 -25.19 -13.63
C LYS A 181 5.47 -24.01 -14.24
N PRO A 182 6.75 -23.84 -13.92
CA PRO A 182 7.55 -22.80 -14.55
C PRO A 182 7.65 -23.08 -16.04
N PHE A 183 7.59 -22.05 -16.84
CA PHE A 183 7.93 -22.17 -18.25
C PHE A 183 9.44 -22.41 -18.39
N ASN A 184 9.83 -23.38 -19.19
CA ASN A 184 11.22 -23.51 -19.59
C ASN A 184 11.62 -22.19 -20.25
N SER A 185 12.46 -21.41 -19.56
CA SER A 185 13.05 -20.24 -20.18
C SER A 185 13.82 -20.74 -21.41
N SER A 186 13.41 -20.30 -22.61
CA SER A 186 14.40 -20.29 -23.69
C SER A 186 15.62 -19.64 -23.07
N LEU A 187 16.83 -20.18 -23.28
CA LEU A 187 18.12 -19.71 -22.74
C LEU A 187 18.36 -18.18 -22.83
N LYS A 188 17.36 -17.45 -23.34
CA LYS A 188 17.38 -16.03 -23.66
C LYS A 188 16.91 -15.13 -22.50
N TYR A 189 15.90 -15.54 -21.73
CA TYR A 189 15.34 -14.75 -20.61
C TYR A 189 15.34 -15.56 -19.33
N TYR A 190 15.69 -14.92 -18.22
CA TYR A 190 15.68 -15.52 -16.88
C TYR A 190 15.13 -14.55 -15.85
N ILE A 191 14.66 -15.10 -14.73
CA ILE A 191 14.18 -14.33 -13.58
C ILE A 191 15.29 -14.20 -12.56
N GLU A 192 15.47 -13.00 -12.03
CA GLU A 192 16.37 -12.70 -10.92
C GLU A 192 15.57 -12.03 -9.80
N LYS A 193 15.70 -12.55 -8.57
CA LYS A 193 15.09 -11.94 -7.39
C LYS A 193 15.91 -10.74 -6.96
N ILE A 194 15.23 -9.64 -6.64
CA ILE A 194 15.86 -8.44 -6.09
C ILE A 194 16.10 -8.60 -4.60
N ASN A 195 17.29 -8.23 -4.18
CA ASN A 195 17.78 -8.20 -2.81
C ASN A 195 18.64 -6.93 -2.59
N GLU A 196 19.37 -6.88 -1.46
CA GLU A 196 20.22 -5.73 -1.12
C GLU A 196 21.35 -5.49 -2.12
N GLU A 197 21.92 -6.55 -2.71
CA GLU A 197 23.09 -6.46 -3.58
C GLU A 197 22.74 -5.90 -4.96
N ASN A 198 21.49 -6.11 -5.42
CA ASN A 198 21.06 -5.76 -6.77
C ASN A 198 19.88 -4.78 -6.83
N ILE A 199 19.50 -4.15 -5.70
CA ILE A 199 18.40 -3.17 -5.61
C ILE A 199 18.55 -2.01 -6.62
N ASN A 200 19.78 -1.64 -6.95
CA ASN A 200 20.08 -0.60 -7.93
C ASN A 200 19.51 -0.90 -9.33
N LEU A 201 19.27 -2.17 -9.66
CA LEU A 201 18.58 -2.52 -10.90
C LEU A 201 17.21 -1.86 -11.04
N ILE A 202 16.55 -1.57 -9.93
CA ILE A 202 15.25 -0.88 -9.93
C ILE A 202 15.44 0.59 -10.29
N SER A 203 16.37 1.30 -9.62
CA SER A 203 16.64 2.70 -9.90
C SER A 203 17.15 2.92 -11.32
N ASP A 204 18.10 2.10 -11.76
CA ASP A 204 18.64 2.16 -13.12
C ASP A 204 17.56 1.90 -14.17
N PHE A 205 16.65 0.97 -13.89
CA PHE A 205 15.53 0.69 -14.78
C PHE A 205 14.58 1.88 -14.90
N PHE A 206 14.24 2.53 -13.77
CA PHE A 206 13.38 3.72 -13.76
C PHE A 206 14.07 4.91 -14.43
N GLN A 207 15.32 5.23 -14.10
CA GLN A 207 16.08 6.31 -14.74
C GLN A 207 16.16 6.12 -16.24
N ASN A 208 16.58 4.95 -16.69
CA ASN A 208 16.64 4.62 -18.12
C ASN A 208 15.28 4.63 -18.81
N SER A 209 14.19 4.55 -18.08
CA SER A 209 12.83 4.54 -18.63
C SER A 209 12.22 5.94 -18.70
N LEU A 210 12.60 6.83 -17.78
CA LEU A 210 12.13 8.22 -17.73
C LEU A 210 12.97 9.14 -18.63
N ASP A 211 14.29 8.92 -18.73
CA ASP A 211 15.20 9.82 -19.43
C ASP A 211 15.20 9.69 -20.97
N ASN A 212 14.65 8.63 -21.49
CA ASN A 212 14.79 8.35 -22.91
C ASN A 212 13.56 8.73 -23.74
N LYS A 213 13.73 9.69 -24.64
CA LYS A 213 12.77 10.10 -25.66
C LYS A 213 12.28 8.97 -26.60
N THR A 214 12.83 7.77 -26.46
CA THR A 214 12.60 6.62 -27.37
C THR A 214 11.71 5.53 -26.76
N HIS A 215 11.10 5.72 -25.57
CA HIS A 215 10.59 4.60 -24.80
C HIS A 215 9.10 4.40 -24.71
N ASN A 216 8.75 3.13 -24.80
CA ASN A 216 7.45 2.51 -24.84
C ASN A 216 6.78 2.37 -23.45
N ILE A 217 7.31 2.97 -22.38
CA ILE A 217 6.68 2.95 -21.07
C ILE A 217 6.02 4.30 -20.85
N TYR A 218 4.72 4.35 -21.10
CA TYR A 218 3.93 5.56 -20.92
C TYR A 218 3.02 5.43 -19.71
N PHE A 219 3.55 5.81 -18.55
CA PHE A 219 2.70 6.11 -17.42
C PHE A 219 2.53 7.63 -17.34
N ASP A 220 1.29 8.09 -17.20
CA ASP A 220 1.01 9.51 -16.94
C ASP A 220 1.21 9.83 -15.46
N ILE A 221 1.01 8.81 -14.61
CA ILE A 221 1.17 8.87 -13.17
C ILE A 221 2.09 7.76 -12.71
N ILE A 222 3.09 8.14 -11.91
CA ILE A 222 4.01 7.22 -11.25
C ILE A 222 4.05 7.60 -9.78
N ILE A 223 3.64 6.68 -8.91
CA ILE A 223 3.69 6.84 -7.45
C ILE A 223 4.59 5.76 -6.89
N PHE A 224 5.59 6.15 -6.11
CA PHE A 224 6.53 5.19 -5.54
C PHE A 224 7.14 5.66 -4.22
N ILE A 225 7.57 4.70 -3.40
CA ILE A 225 8.26 4.94 -2.13
C ILE A 225 9.76 5.17 -2.33
N GLU A 226 10.40 5.74 -1.32
CA GLU A 226 11.86 5.87 -1.32
C GLU A 226 12.56 4.52 -1.38
N LEU A 227 13.68 4.45 -2.12
CA LEU A 227 14.42 3.21 -2.34
C LEU A 227 14.92 2.59 -1.03
N ASN A 228 15.34 3.43 -0.07
CA ASN A 228 15.77 2.97 1.25
C ASN A 228 14.64 2.29 2.03
N ASN A 229 13.40 2.81 1.95
CA ASN A 229 12.25 2.15 2.53
C ASN A 229 11.95 0.84 1.81
N LEU A 230 11.96 0.84 0.46
CA LEU A 230 11.73 -0.37 -0.33
C LEU A 230 12.72 -1.48 0.04
N LEU A 231 13.99 -1.13 0.26
CA LEU A 231 15.03 -2.05 0.70
C LEU A 231 14.69 -2.68 2.06
N LEU A 232 14.25 -1.88 3.04
CA LEU A 232 13.81 -2.39 4.34
C LEU A 232 12.60 -3.31 4.23
N LEU A 233 11.65 -2.99 3.34
CA LEU A 233 10.48 -3.84 3.09
C LEU A 233 10.84 -5.17 2.42
N ILE A 234 11.87 -5.20 1.57
CA ILE A 234 12.43 -6.43 1.00
C ILE A 234 13.10 -7.28 2.11
N LYS A 235 13.93 -6.66 2.96
CA LYS A 235 14.59 -7.33 4.10
C LYS A 235 13.60 -7.99 5.04
N ASN A 236 12.47 -7.33 5.31
CA ASN A 236 11.41 -7.83 6.19
C ASN A 236 10.38 -8.72 5.47
N ASN A 237 10.67 -9.18 4.24
CA ASN A 237 9.80 -10.06 3.46
C ASN A 237 8.36 -9.51 3.27
N ILE A 238 8.21 -8.17 3.25
CA ILE A 238 6.96 -7.50 2.90
C ILE A 238 6.84 -7.37 1.38
N TYR A 239 7.96 -7.03 0.71
CA TYR A 239 8.03 -7.04 -0.75
C TYR A 239 8.94 -8.16 -1.26
N HIS A 240 8.48 -8.80 -2.32
CA HIS A 240 9.26 -9.74 -3.12
C HIS A 240 9.25 -9.23 -4.56
N ILE A 241 10.43 -8.83 -5.05
CA ILE A 241 10.56 -8.20 -6.35
C ILE A 241 11.39 -9.09 -7.25
N TYR A 242 10.96 -9.23 -8.50
CA TYR A 242 11.63 -10.03 -9.50
C TYR A 242 11.83 -9.24 -10.79
N CYS A 243 13.02 -9.36 -11.36
CA CYS A 243 13.35 -8.83 -12.67
C CYS A 243 13.38 -9.93 -13.72
N LEU A 244 12.81 -9.66 -14.89
CA LEU A 244 13.02 -10.46 -16.10
C LEU A 244 14.22 -9.88 -16.84
N LYS A 245 15.27 -10.66 -16.99
CA LYS A 245 16.53 -10.24 -17.62
C LYS A 245 16.85 -11.05 -18.87
N HIS A 246 17.53 -10.40 -19.79
CA HIS A 246 18.24 -11.03 -20.89
C HIS A 246 19.63 -10.44 -20.95
N LYS A 247 20.65 -11.26 -20.75
CA LYS A 247 22.03 -10.79 -20.48
C LYS A 247 22.00 -9.82 -19.28
N ASN A 248 22.55 -8.62 -19.44
CA ASN A 248 22.59 -7.60 -18.37
C ASN A 248 21.41 -6.60 -18.40
N ASN A 249 20.48 -6.75 -19.34
CA ASN A 249 19.36 -5.82 -19.50
C ASN A 249 18.11 -6.32 -18.77
N VAL A 250 17.44 -5.41 -18.05
CA VAL A 250 16.14 -5.66 -17.43
C VAL A 250 15.03 -5.33 -18.44
N PHE A 251 14.10 -6.28 -18.63
CA PHE A 251 12.97 -6.18 -19.56
C PHE A 251 11.61 -6.09 -18.91
N ALA A 252 11.51 -6.53 -17.66
CA ALA A 252 10.32 -6.36 -16.83
C ALA A 252 10.66 -6.43 -15.35
N ILE A 253 9.81 -5.85 -14.52
CA ILE A 253 9.87 -5.96 -13.06
C ILE A 253 8.46 -6.28 -12.53
N TYR A 254 8.39 -7.18 -11.54
CA TYR A 254 7.16 -7.62 -10.88
C TYR A 254 7.29 -7.36 -9.38
N PHE A 255 6.33 -6.62 -8.81
CA PHE A 255 6.30 -6.23 -7.41
C PHE A 255 5.19 -7.00 -6.68
N PHE A 256 5.60 -7.97 -5.88
CA PHE A 256 4.70 -8.73 -5.03
C PHE A 256 4.77 -8.22 -3.59
N LYS A 257 3.62 -8.01 -2.97
CA LYS A 257 3.48 -7.60 -1.57
C LYS A 257 2.85 -8.72 -0.75
N ASN A 258 3.51 -9.14 0.31
CA ASN A 258 2.93 -10.05 1.29
C ASN A 258 1.88 -9.28 2.10
N MET A 259 0.64 -9.70 2.00
CA MET A 259 -0.48 -9.01 2.64
C MET A 259 -0.59 -9.31 4.12
N LYS A 260 0.08 -10.37 4.60
CA LYS A 260 0.00 -10.82 6.00
C LYS A 260 -1.42 -11.15 6.46
N ASN A 261 -2.28 -11.52 5.51
CA ASN A 261 -3.66 -11.88 5.76
C ASN A 261 -3.82 -13.40 5.71
N ASN A 262 -4.38 -13.97 6.76
CA ASN A 262 -4.83 -15.36 6.81
C ASN A 262 -6.34 -15.39 6.67
N TYR A 263 -6.82 -16.38 5.92
CA TYR A 263 -8.24 -16.62 5.64
C TYR A 263 -8.67 -17.90 6.33
N ASP A 264 -9.72 -17.86 7.15
CA ASP A 264 -10.18 -19.03 7.92
C ASP A 264 -10.54 -20.23 7.05
N ASN A 265 -11.05 -19.96 5.85
CA ASN A 265 -11.48 -21.02 4.91
C ASN A 265 -10.35 -21.57 4.02
N ILE A 266 -9.17 -20.98 4.05
CA ILE A 266 -8.02 -21.37 3.21
C ILE A 266 -6.77 -21.26 4.08
N GLU A 267 -6.28 -22.42 4.54
CA GLU A 267 -5.01 -22.45 5.27
C GLU A 267 -3.88 -21.87 4.39
N GLY A 268 -3.43 -20.66 4.69
CA GLY A 268 -2.30 -20.04 4.03
C GLY A 268 -2.42 -18.52 3.88
N ASN A 269 -1.28 -17.93 3.56
CA ASN A 269 -1.10 -16.50 3.39
C ASN A 269 -1.50 -16.02 1.97
N SER A 270 -1.74 -14.72 1.87
CA SER A 270 -1.99 -14.05 0.58
C SER A 270 -0.80 -13.22 0.13
N ILE A 271 -0.59 -13.24 -1.20
CA ILE A 271 0.38 -12.41 -1.89
C ILE A 271 -0.34 -11.55 -2.94
N GLN A 272 0.01 -10.30 -3.06
CA GLN A 272 -0.59 -9.38 -4.02
C GLN A 272 0.44 -8.95 -5.07
N LEU A 273 0.12 -9.09 -6.35
CA LEU A 273 0.83 -8.38 -7.43
C LEU A 273 0.31 -6.95 -7.45
N VAL A 274 1.00 -6.06 -6.75
CA VAL A 274 0.58 -4.65 -6.63
C VAL A 274 0.89 -3.87 -7.90
N SER A 275 2.04 -4.14 -8.53
CA SER A 275 2.44 -3.44 -9.73
C SER A 275 3.42 -4.27 -10.56
N SER A 276 3.50 -3.96 -11.84
CA SER A 276 4.53 -4.51 -12.73
C SER A 276 4.86 -3.53 -13.85
N ILE A 277 6.07 -3.66 -14.39
CA ILE A 277 6.51 -2.83 -15.52
C ILE A 277 7.00 -3.73 -16.64
N MET A 278 6.48 -3.51 -17.84
CA MET A 278 6.84 -4.21 -19.06
C MET A 278 7.62 -3.27 -20.00
N LYS A 279 8.88 -3.60 -20.27
CA LYS A 279 9.71 -2.95 -21.31
C LYS A 279 9.92 -3.88 -22.52
N CYS A 280 9.63 -5.16 -22.37
CA CYS A 280 9.70 -6.12 -23.48
C CYS A 280 8.55 -5.89 -24.45
N LYS A 281 8.84 -6.09 -25.75
CA LYS A 281 7.83 -5.92 -26.82
C LYS A 281 6.77 -7.04 -26.86
N SER A 282 7.04 -8.18 -26.23
CA SER A 282 6.15 -9.35 -26.26
C SER A 282 5.39 -9.51 -24.97
N PRO A 283 4.05 -9.35 -24.96
CA PRO A 283 3.19 -9.65 -23.83
C PRO A 283 3.33 -11.10 -23.33
N GLU A 284 3.57 -12.04 -24.24
CA GLU A 284 3.78 -13.45 -23.89
C GLU A 284 5.06 -13.66 -23.07
N VAL A 285 6.17 -13.02 -23.45
CA VAL A 285 7.44 -13.08 -22.71
C VAL A 285 7.25 -12.45 -21.32
N PHE A 286 6.54 -11.35 -21.23
CA PHE A 286 6.19 -10.69 -19.98
C PHE A 286 5.36 -11.61 -19.07
N TYR A 287 4.31 -12.23 -19.61
CA TYR A 287 3.47 -13.16 -18.85
C TYR A 287 4.24 -14.41 -18.39
N LYS A 288 5.07 -15.00 -19.25
CA LYS A 288 5.95 -16.12 -18.88
C LYS A 288 6.93 -15.75 -17.75
N GLY A 289 7.45 -14.51 -17.78
CA GLY A 289 8.27 -13.96 -16.71
C GLY A 289 7.52 -13.90 -15.38
N PHE A 290 6.29 -13.41 -15.38
CA PHE A 290 5.43 -13.41 -14.19
C PHE A 290 5.20 -14.82 -13.63
N ILE A 291 4.87 -15.80 -14.48
CA ILE A 291 4.67 -17.20 -14.05
C ILE A 291 5.93 -17.77 -13.41
N ASN A 292 7.10 -17.50 -13.99
CA ASN A 292 8.38 -17.96 -13.43
C ASN A 292 8.68 -17.28 -12.09
N ALA A 293 8.42 -15.97 -11.96
CA ALA A 293 8.57 -15.24 -10.71
C ALA A 293 7.64 -15.79 -9.61
N LEU A 294 6.36 -16.01 -9.94
CA LEU A 294 5.39 -16.59 -9.02
C LEU A 294 5.74 -18.04 -8.64
N SER A 295 6.27 -18.83 -9.58
CA SER A 295 6.75 -20.18 -9.31
C SER A 295 7.93 -20.21 -8.35
N ASP A 296 8.89 -19.29 -8.53
CA ASP A 296 10.05 -19.16 -7.63
C ASP A 296 9.64 -18.71 -6.23
N LEU A 297 8.74 -17.72 -6.16
CA LEU A 297 8.13 -17.26 -4.92
C LEU A 297 7.46 -18.41 -4.17
N LYS A 298 6.67 -19.24 -4.85
CA LYS A 298 5.97 -20.41 -4.28
C LYS A 298 6.92 -21.50 -3.80
N LYS A 299 8.06 -21.69 -4.42
CA LYS A 299 9.08 -22.64 -3.95
C LYS A 299 9.67 -22.19 -2.61
N THR A 300 9.92 -20.89 -2.48
CA THR A 300 10.50 -20.29 -1.27
C THR A 300 9.47 -20.20 -0.14
N TYR A 301 8.24 -19.79 -0.47
CA TYR A 301 7.16 -19.54 0.49
C TYR A 301 5.95 -20.44 0.15
N LYS A 302 5.93 -21.65 0.70
CA LYS A 302 4.90 -22.65 0.41
C LYS A 302 3.50 -22.26 0.90
N ASP A 303 3.45 -21.36 1.87
CA ASP A 303 2.21 -20.93 2.55
C ASP A 303 1.37 -19.93 1.74
N PHE A 304 1.91 -19.31 0.69
CA PHE A 304 1.08 -18.50 -0.18
C PHE A 304 0.09 -19.36 -0.96
N LYS A 305 -1.20 -19.21 -0.67
CA LYS A 305 -2.31 -19.95 -1.31
C LYS A 305 -3.20 -19.04 -2.14
N ILE A 306 -3.21 -17.75 -1.83
CA ILE A 306 -4.06 -16.74 -2.45
C ILE A 306 -3.20 -15.72 -3.17
N LEU A 307 -3.58 -15.42 -4.42
CA LEU A 307 -2.99 -14.37 -5.25
C LEU A 307 -4.02 -13.28 -5.48
N LEU A 308 -3.69 -12.06 -5.11
CA LEU A 308 -4.42 -10.87 -5.51
C LEU A 308 -3.67 -10.20 -6.67
N ILE A 309 -4.41 -9.69 -7.65
CA ILE A 309 -3.85 -8.93 -8.77
C ILE A 309 -4.62 -7.62 -8.90
N ASP A 310 -3.92 -6.52 -8.71
CA ASP A 310 -4.46 -5.18 -8.98
C ASP A 310 -4.50 -4.95 -10.49
N ASN A 311 -5.69 -4.64 -11.03
CA ASN A 311 -5.90 -4.37 -12.46
C ASN A 311 -5.47 -2.94 -12.80
N ILE A 312 -4.19 -2.64 -12.61
CA ILE A 312 -3.61 -1.32 -12.82
C ILE A 312 -2.27 -1.44 -13.55
N GLY A 313 -1.92 -0.45 -14.36
CA GLY A 313 -0.68 -0.43 -15.14
C GLY A 313 -0.53 -1.66 -16.02
N HIS A 314 0.68 -2.21 -16.07
CA HIS A 314 0.95 -3.40 -16.89
C HIS A 314 0.44 -4.72 -16.27
N ASN A 315 -0.06 -4.71 -15.03
CA ASN A 315 -0.75 -5.87 -14.47
C ASN A 315 -1.97 -6.27 -15.30
N THR A 316 -2.58 -5.33 -16.03
CA THR A 316 -3.70 -5.60 -16.95
C THR A 316 -3.37 -6.69 -17.97
N THR A 317 -2.13 -6.66 -18.50
CA THR A 317 -1.64 -7.69 -19.43
C THR A 317 -1.48 -9.06 -18.77
N ILE A 318 -1.00 -9.08 -17.53
CA ILE A 318 -0.88 -10.32 -16.74
C ILE A 318 -2.26 -10.87 -16.43
N LEU A 319 -3.17 -10.02 -15.97
CA LEU A 319 -4.53 -10.41 -15.60
C LEU A 319 -5.30 -10.95 -16.80
N TYR A 320 -5.18 -10.32 -17.97
CA TYR A 320 -5.81 -10.79 -19.21
C TYR A 320 -5.43 -12.23 -19.52
N ASN A 321 -4.13 -12.56 -19.45
CA ASN A 321 -3.65 -13.92 -19.73
C ASN A 321 -3.96 -14.91 -18.59
N TRP A 322 -3.85 -14.46 -17.32
CA TRP A 322 -4.09 -15.29 -16.14
C TRP A 322 -5.55 -15.74 -16.04
N SER A 323 -6.50 -14.84 -16.30
CA SER A 323 -7.94 -15.09 -16.20
C SER A 323 -8.48 -16.09 -17.23
N GLN A 324 -7.75 -16.30 -18.33
CA GLN A 324 -8.13 -17.31 -19.33
C GLN A 324 -8.06 -18.75 -18.79
N TYR A 325 -7.19 -18.99 -17.82
CA TYR A 325 -6.94 -20.34 -17.29
C TYR A 325 -7.30 -20.49 -15.81
N ASN A 326 -7.57 -19.38 -15.12
CA ASN A 326 -7.82 -19.39 -13.69
C ASN A 326 -9.12 -18.65 -13.38
N LYS A 327 -10.03 -19.32 -12.65
CA LYS A 327 -11.27 -18.70 -12.21
C LYS A 327 -11.01 -17.79 -11.02
N GLN A 328 -11.48 -16.55 -11.10
CA GLN A 328 -11.47 -15.63 -9.97
C GLN A 328 -12.41 -16.11 -8.85
N THR A 329 -11.99 -15.89 -7.60
CA THR A 329 -12.79 -16.21 -6.42
C THR A 329 -13.54 -14.97 -5.91
N LEU A 330 -12.90 -13.82 -5.92
CA LEU A 330 -13.47 -12.54 -5.51
C LEU A 330 -12.97 -11.42 -6.43
N CYS A 331 -13.75 -10.34 -6.50
CA CYS A 331 -13.38 -9.09 -7.13
C CYS A 331 -13.91 -7.96 -6.27
N HIS A 332 -13.09 -6.96 -6.01
CA HIS A 332 -13.54 -5.73 -5.36
C HIS A 332 -12.94 -4.50 -6.04
N GLN A 333 -13.67 -3.41 -6.00
CA GLN A 333 -13.25 -2.15 -6.55
C GLN A 333 -12.35 -1.41 -5.56
N SER A 334 -11.32 -0.75 -6.08
CA SER A 334 -10.39 0.09 -5.35
C SER A 334 -10.21 1.43 -6.05
N ALA A 335 -9.96 2.48 -5.30
CA ALA A 335 -9.66 3.79 -5.87
C ALA A 335 -8.68 4.56 -4.99
N TYR A 336 -7.90 5.43 -5.63
CA TYR A 336 -7.04 6.40 -4.96
C TYR A 336 -7.63 7.80 -5.07
N TYR A 337 -7.63 8.53 -3.96
CA TYR A 337 -8.14 9.89 -3.86
C TYR A 337 -7.05 10.83 -3.37
N LEU A 338 -6.85 11.94 -4.07
CA LEU A 338 -6.00 13.02 -3.60
C LEU A 338 -6.77 13.91 -2.62
N LEU A 339 -6.12 14.28 -1.54
CA LEU A 339 -6.63 15.23 -0.54
C LEU A 339 -5.82 16.54 -0.65
N ASN A 340 -6.50 17.66 -0.58
CA ASN A 340 -5.93 19.01 -0.72
C ASN A 340 -5.27 19.31 -2.09
N TYR A 341 -5.56 18.51 -3.10
CA TYR A 341 -5.09 18.72 -4.47
C TYR A 341 -6.07 18.17 -5.49
N ILE A 342 -6.29 18.92 -6.56
CA ILE A 342 -7.10 18.47 -7.70
C ILE A 342 -6.15 18.27 -8.89
N TYR A 343 -6.00 17.03 -9.31
CA TYR A 343 -5.30 16.74 -10.55
C TYR A 343 -6.26 16.94 -11.75
N PRO A 344 -5.96 17.86 -12.68
CA PRO A 344 -6.92 18.27 -13.71
C PRO A 344 -7.37 17.16 -14.64
N ASN A 345 -6.54 16.11 -14.80
CA ASN A 345 -6.82 15.00 -15.70
C ASN A 345 -7.51 13.81 -15.01
N SER A 346 -7.94 13.97 -13.74
CA SER A 346 -8.68 12.91 -13.03
C SER A 346 -10.11 12.73 -13.61
N PRO A 347 -10.63 11.49 -13.67
CA PRO A 347 -9.98 10.22 -13.31
C PRO A 347 -9.05 9.71 -14.42
N MET A 348 -7.93 9.14 -14.02
CA MET A 348 -6.94 8.60 -14.95
C MET A 348 -7.29 7.19 -15.41
N PHE A 349 -6.85 6.85 -16.63
CA PHE A 349 -6.90 5.48 -17.10
C PHE A 349 -5.94 4.61 -16.29
N LYS A 350 -6.45 3.51 -15.75
CA LYS A 350 -5.70 2.60 -14.87
C LYS A 350 -4.45 2.01 -15.54
N GLU A 351 -4.49 1.78 -16.86
CA GLU A 351 -3.37 1.27 -17.65
C GLU A 351 -2.19 2.26 -17.72
N ARG A 352 -2.46 3.54 -17.46
CA ARG A 352 -1.47 4.62 -17.52
C ARG A 352 -0.94 5.05 -16.16
N CYS A 353 -1.21 4.26 -15.12
CA CYS A 353 -0.77 4.50 -13.75
C CYS A 353 0.18 3.40 -13.27
N PHE A 354 1.30 3.80 -12.68
CA PHE A 354 2.18 2.92 -11.90
C PHE A 354 2.14 3.34 -10.44
N ILE A 355 1.78 2.42 -9.54
CA ILE A 355 1.63 2.72 -8.12
C ILE A 355 2.33 1.64 -7.29
N LEU A 356 3.26 2.06 -6.43
CA LEU A 356 4.07 1.21 -5.56
C LEU A 356 4.32 1.87 -4.20
N PHE A 357 3.65 1.35 -3.11
CA PHE A 357 3.88 1.80 -1.72
C PHE A 357 3.39 0.87 -0.63
#